data_78f944763676003beb3159a3fa268dac
#
_entry.id   78f944763676003beb3159a3fa268dac
#
_cell.length_a   1.000
_cell.length_b   1.000
_cell.length_c   1.000
_cell.angle_alpha   90.00
_cell.angle_beta   90.00
_cell.angle_gamma   90.00
#
_symmetry.space_group_name_H-M   'P 1'
#
loop_
_entity.id
_entity.type
_entity.pdbx_description
1 polymer ?
#
loop_
_entity_poly.entity_id
_entity_poly.type
_entity_poly.pdbx_seq_one_letter_code
_entity_poly.pdbx_strand_id
1 'polypeptide(L)'
;MKRRAWLATAAAWPIGARAQGTPLHAAARSGDTAALRRLLDAGTPVDARDESGRTALLVATHADRVDAARLLIERGADVNAKDHIQDSPFLYAGARGRLQILRLTLAAGADLKSTNRYGGTALIPAAHYGHVETVRELLKTAIDVDHVNRLGWTALLEAIILGDGGPAHTQIVQLLVDRGARVQLADAQGVTPLAHALQRGQQGIVQILQRAGARP
;
A
#
# COMPACT_ATOMS: atom_id res chain seq x y z
N MET A 1 -8.85 43.49 -53.23
CA MET A 1 -8.46 43.22 -51.85
C MET A 1 -9.40 42.15 -51.30
N LYS A 2 -8.96 40.86 -51.20
CA LYS A 2 -9.78 39.71 -50.75
C LYS A 2 -9.38 39.41 -49.31
N ARG A 3 -10.28 39.67 -48.33
CA ARG A 3 -10.10 39.30 -46.92
C ARG A 3 -10.41 37.81 -46.77
N ARG A 4 -9.42 37.02 -46.41
CA ARG A 4 -9.58 35.61 -46.01
C ARG A 4 -10.03 35.56 -44.53
N ALA A 5 -11.28 35.11 -44.30
CA ALA A 5 -11.77 34.80 -42.98
C ALA A 5 -11.19 33.44 -42.52
N TRP A 6 -10.50 33.43 -41.40
CA TRP A 6 -10.09 32.19 -40.69
C TRP A 6 -11.24 31.75 -39.79
N LEU A 7 -11.87 30.65 -40.15
CA LEU A 7 -12.82 29.97 -39.27
C LEU A 7 -11.99 29.14 -38.27
N ALA A 8 -11.90 29.60 -37.03
CA ALA A 8 -11.41 28.82 -35.92
C ALA A 8 -12.52 27.84 -35.48
N THR A 9 -12.37 26.57 -35.81
CA THR A 9 -13.21 25.52 -35.26
C THR A 9 -12.75 25.25 -33.79
N ALA A 10 -13.46 25.84 -32.84
CA ALA A 10 -13.36 25.50 -31.45
C ALA A 10 -13.92 24.07 -31.26
N ALA A 11 -13.05 23.11 -31.07
CA ALA A 11 -13.45 21.77 -30.61
C ALA A 11 -14.02 21.92 -29.19
N ALA A 12 -15.36 21.87 -29.10
CA ALA A 12 -16.04 21.83 -27.80
C ALA A 12 -15.75 20.46 -27.14
N TRP A 13 -14.98 20.46 -26.07
CA TRP A 13 -14.85 19.32 -25.19
C TRP A 13 -16.16 19.19 -24.42
N PRO A 14 -16.74 17.97 -24.33
CA PRO A 14 -17.98 17.79 -23.57
C PRO A 14 -17.70 18.02 -22.07
N ILE A 15 -18.25 19.12 -21.57
CA ILE A 15 -18.38 19.40 -20.13
C ILE A 15 -19.45 18.45 -19.60
N GLY A 16 -19.08 17.29 -19.07
CA GLY A 16 -20.10 16.40 -18.52
C GLY A 16 -19.66 15.02 -18.10
N ALA A 17 -18.45 14.86 -17.53
CA ALA A 17 -18.10 13.62 -16.83
C ALA A 17 -17.59 13.96 -15.43
N ARG A 18 -18.52 14.31 -14.52
CA ARG A 18 -18.21 14.42 -13.09
C ARG A 18 -17.86 13.05 -12.53
N ALA A 19 -16.66 12.95 -11.91
CA ALA A 19 -16.33 12.04 -10.81
C ALA A 19 -16.23 10.54 -11.07
N GLN A 20 -15.65 10.06 -12.19
CA GLN A 20 -15.32 8.61 -12.32
C GLN A 20 -13.93 8.29 -12.90
N GLY A 21 -13.03 9.25 -13.02
CA GLY A 21 -11.73 9.04 -13.65
C GLY A 21 -11.84 8.88 -15.18
N THR A 22 -10.68 8.81 -15.86
CA THR A 22 -10.63 8.59 -17.32
C THR A 22 -11.12 7.17 -17.69
N PRO A 23 -11.38 6.87 -18.97
CA PRO A 23 -11.68 5.51 -19.44
C PRO A 23 -10.68 4.47 -18.99
N LEU A 24 -9.37 4.84 -18.87
CA LEU A 24 -8.32 3.96 -18.37
C LEU A 24 -8.57 3.54 -16.91
N HIS A 25 -8.96 4.48 -16.04
CA HIS A 25 -9.29 4.19 -14.64
C HIS A 25 -10.54 3.33 -14.50
N ALA A 26 -11.55 3.57 -15.36
CA ALA A 26 -12.76 2.76 -15.38
C ALA A 26 -12.45 1.29 -15.77
N ALA A 27 -11.66 1.08 -16.81
CA ALA A 27 -11.21 -0.24 -17.26
C ALA A 27 -10.34 -0.93 -16.19
N ALA A 28 -9.46 -0.18 -15.51
CA ALA A 28 -8.65 -0.69 -14.40
C ALA A 28 -9.52 -1.15 -13.21
N ARG A 29 -10.55 -0.37 -12.86
CA ARG A 29 -11.48 -0.70 -11.77
C ARG A 29 -12.31 -1.96 -12.07
N SER A 30 -12.80 -2.09 -13.28
CA SER A 30 -13.57 -3.28 -13.70
C SER A 30 -12.69 -4.51 -13.91
N GLY A 31 -11.39 -4.33 -14.18
CA GLY A 31 -10.48 -5.39 -14.57
C GLY A 31 -10.55 -5.74 -16.06
N ASP A 32 -11.11 -4.85 -16.89
CA ASP A 32 -11.21 -5.05 -18.35
C ASP A 32 -9.83 -4.87 -19.01
N THR A 33 -9.06 -5.95 -19.04
CA THR A 33 -7.72 -5.96 -19.65
C THR A 33 -7.75 -5.71 -21.16
N ALA A 34 -8.84 -6.06 -21.85
CA ALA A 34 -8.97 -5.78 -23.28
C ALA A 34 -9.15 -4.28 -23.54
N ALA A 35 -9.98 -3.59 -22.73
CA ALA A 35 -10.11 -2.14 -22.80
C ALA A 35 -8.80 -1.45 -22.41
N LEU A 36 -8.11 -1.92 -21.37
CA LEU A 36 -6.80 -1.38 -20.97
C LEU A 36 -5.79 -1.47 -22.13
N ARG A 37 -5.66 -2.61 -22.79
CA ARG A 37 -4.75 -2.78 -23.94
C ARG A 37 -5.09 -1.77 -25.03
N ARG A 38 -6.35 -1.70 -25.47
CA ARG A 38 -6.78 -0.77 -26.52
C ARG A 38 -6.45 0.69 -26.20
N LEU A 39 -6.71 1.12 -24.95
CA LEU A 39 -6.46 2.49 -24.54
C LEU A 39 -4.96 2.81 -24.48
N LEU A 40 -4.15 1.90 -23.97
CA LEU A 40 -2.70 2.07 -23.90
C LEU A 40 -2.06 2.02 -25.31
N ASP A 41 -2.53 1.12 -26.19
CA ASP A 41 -2.05 1.02 -27.57
C ASP A 41 -2.47 2.28 -28.40
N ALA A 42 -3.57 2.94 -28.01
CA ALA A 42 -3.98 4.24 -28.58
C ALA A 42 -3.21 5.43 -28.01
N GLY A 43 -2.19 5.21 -27.17
CA GLY A 43 -1.31 6.25 -26.64
C GLY A 43 -1.81 6.94 -25.36
N THR A 44 -2.80 6.38 -24.66
CA THR A 44 -3.18 6.91 -23.33
C THR A 44 -1.99 6.75 -22.37
N PRO A 45 -1.53 7.83 -21.69
CA PRO A 45 -0.44 7.72 -20.72
C PRO A 45 -0.80 6.73 -19.59
N VAL A 46 0.07 5.75 -19.33
CA VAL A 46 -0.18 4.68 -18.35
C VAL A 46 -0.34 5.22 -16.93
N ASP A 47 0.38 6.29 -16.59
CA ASP A 47 0.32 6.97 -15.29
C ASP A 47 -0.55 8.23 -15.30
N ALA A 48 -1.50 8.33 -16.26
CA ALA A 48 -2.53 9.38 -16.22
C ALA A 48 -3.22 9.35 -14.85
N ARG A 49 -3.47 10.56 -14.30
CA ARG A 49 -4.04 10.72 -12.95
C ARG A 49 -5.51 11.11 -13.03
N ASP A 50 -6.31 10.55 -12.12
CA ASP A 50 -7.69 11.00 -11.90
C ASP A 50 -7.73 12.24 -10.98
N GLU A 51 -8.93 12.73 -10.67
CA GLU A 51 -9.15 13.91 -9.80
C GLU A 51 -8.62 13.72 -8.36
N SER A 52 -8.42 12.46 -7.91
CA SER A 52 -7.81 12.14 -6.62
C SER A 52 -6.29 11.96 -6.70
N GLY A 53 -5.70 12.16 -7.89
CA GLY A 53 -4.28 11.93 -8.15
C GLY A 53 -3.92 10.45 -8.32
N ARG A 54 -4.90 9.53 -8.40
CA ARG A 54 -4.66 8.10 -8.53
C ARG A 54 -4.31 7.74 -9.97
N THR A 55 -3.35 6.83 -10.13
CA THR A 55 -3.09 6.16 -11.41
C THR A 55 -4.06 5.00 -11.64
N ALA A 56 -4.16 4.52 -12.87
CA ALA A 56 -4.96 3.33 -13.19
C ALA A 56 -4.47 2.10 -12.40
N LEU A 57 -3.16 1.98 -12.15
CA LEU A 57 -2.60 0.90 -11.33
C LEU A 57 -3.08 0.97 -9.87
N LEU A 58 -3.11 2.17 -9.27
CA LEU A 58 -3.64 2.32 -7.92
C LEU A 58 -5.14 2.00 -7.87
N VAL A 59 -5.91 2.37 -8.88
CA VAL A 59 -7.34 2.03 -8.99
C VAL A 59 -7.55 0.52 -9.15
N ALA A 60 -6.74 -0.17 -9.97
CA ALA A 60 -6.77 -1.62 -10.08
C ALA A 60 -6.43 -2.30 -8.73
N THR A 61 -5.45 -1.74 -8.00
CA THR A 61 -5.06 -2.24 -6.66
C THR A 61 -6.18 -2.08 -5.64
N HIS A 62 -6.87 -0.93 -5.63
CA HIS A 62 -8.05 -0.71 -4.77
C HIS A 62 -9.15 -1.75 -5.04
N ALA A 63 -9.38 -2.06 -6.32
CA ALA A 63 -10.40 -3.00 -6.76
C ALA A 63 -9.94 -4.47 -6.74
N ASP A 64 -8.70 -4.75 -6.34
CA ASP A 64 -8.07 -6.07 -6.33
C ASP A 64 -8.08 -6.77 -7.70
N ARG A 65 -7.82 -6.02 -8.76
CA ARG A 65 -7.81 -6.52 -10.15
C ARG A 65 -6.40 -6.92 -10.54
N VAL A 66 -6.02 -8.15 -10.18
CA VAL A 66 -4.64 -8.65 -10.32
C VAL A 66 -4.16 -8.61 -11.77
N ASP A 67 -4.97 -9.08 -12.74
CA ASP A 67 -4.57 -9.12 -14.15
C ASP A 67 -4.48 -7.72 -14.76
N ALA A 68 -5.36 -6.79 -14.34
CA ALA A 68 -5.25 -5.39 -14.72
C ALA A 68 -3.98 -4.75 -14.15
N ALA A 69 -3.67 -5.00 -12.87
CA ALA A 69 -2.45 -4.51 -12.24
C ALA A 69 -1.21 -5.06 -12.94
N ARG A 70 -1.17 -6.36 -13.26
CA ARG A 70 -0.09 -7.00 -14.02
C ARG A 70 0.11 -6.32 -15.37
N LEU A 71 -0.96 -6.17 -16.14
CA LEU A 71 -0.88 -5.52 -17.47
C LEU A 71 -0.36 -4.10 -17.39
N LEU A 72 -0.85 -3.30 -16.41
CA LEU A 72 -0.40 -1.92 -16.23
C LEU A 72 1.09 -1.87 -15.87
N ILE A 73 1.57 -2.75 -14.99
CA ILE A 73 3.00 -2.86 -14.64
C ILE A 73 3.83 -3.28 -15.86
N GLU A 74 3.39 -4.26 -16.64
CA GLU A 74 4.04 -4.68 -17.90
C GLU A 74 4.12 -3.53 -18.93
N ARG A 75 3.19 -2.56 -18.86
CA ARG A 75 3.19 -1.35 -19.69
C ARG A 75 3.93 -0.18 -19.06
N GLY A 76 4.68 -0.41 -17.98
CA GLY A 76 5.57 0.57 -17.34
C GLY A 76 4.89 1.48 -16.33
N ALA A 77 3.73 1.11 -15.78
CA ALA A 77 3.10 1.89 -14.71
C ALA A 77 4.00 1.98 -13.47
N ASP A 78 4.11 3.18 -12.89
CA ASP A 78 4.89 3.43 -11.68
C ASP A 78 4.19 2.87 -10.43
N VAL A 79 4.77 1.82 -9.85
CA VAL A 79 4.29 1.16 -8.65
C VAL A 79 4.42 2.02 -7.37
N ASN A 80 5.19 3.12 -7.46
CA ASN A 80 5.46 4.05 -6.36
C ASN A 80 4.66 5.37 -6.50
N ALA A 81 3.91 5.55 -7.59
CA ALA A 81 3.12 6.76 -7.85
C ALA A 81 2.08 6.99 -6.76
N LYS A 82 2.26 8.04 -5.95
CA LYS A 82 1.36 8.39 -4.86
C LYS A 82 0.21 9.25 -5.33
N ASP A 83 -0.97 9.01 -4.77
CA ASP A 83 -2.15 9.88 -4.90
C ASP A 83 -2.11 11.06 -3.91
N HIS A 84 -3.20 11.85 -3.87
CA HIS A 84 -3.28 13.03 -3.01
C HIS A 84 -3.28 12.71 -1.52
N ILE A 85 -3.61 11.47 -1.12
CA ILE A 85 -3.57 11.01 0.27
C ILE A 85 -2.32 10.18 0.60
N GLN A 86 -1.30 10.22 -0.28
CA GLN A 86 -0.03 9.53 -0.13
C GLN A 86 -0.11 7.99 -0.18
N ASP A 87 -1.15 7.43 -0.79
CA ASP A 87 -1.22 6.01 -1.09
C ASP A 87 -0.60 5.74 -2.47
N SER A 88 0.25 4.72 -2.57
CA SER A 88 0.75 4.17 -3.84
C SER A 88 0.24 2.74 -4.04
N PRO A 89 0.32 2.16 -5.26
CA PRO A 89 -0.01 0.76 -5.50
C PRO A 89 0.68 -0.18 -4.51
N PHE A 90 1.98 0.00 -4.27
CA PHE A 90 2.75 -0.79 -3.31
C PHE A 90 2.25 -0.63 -1.86
N LEU A 91 2.14 0.61 -1.38
CA LEU A 91 1.70 0.88 -0.01
C LEU A 91 0.29 0.36 0.25
N TYR A 92 -0.63 0.59 -0.69
CA TYR A 92 -2.01 0.15 -0.55
C TYR A 92 -2.13 -1.38 -0.60
N ALA A 93 -1.38 -2.05 -1.50
CA ALA A 93 -1.35 -3.51 -1.58
C ALA A 93 -0.89 -4.12 -0.25
N GLY A 94 0.15 -3.56 0.38
CA GLY A 94 0.60 -3.95 1.72
C GLY A 94 -0.47 -3.74 2.78
N ALA A 95 -1.02 -2.52 2.85
CA ALA A 95 -2.01 -2.14 3.86
C ALA A 95 -3.32 -2.94 3.79
N ARG A 96 -3.70 -3.43 2.62
CA ARG A 96 -4.96 -4.15 2.38
C ARG A 96 -4.78 -5.66 2.14
N GLY A 97 -3.58 -6.19 2.32
CA GLY A 97 -3.34 -7.62 2.15
C GLY A 97 -3.50 -8.12 0.72
N ARG A 98 -3.32 -7.25 -0.30
CA ARG A 98 -3.44 -7.61 -1.71
C ARG A 98 -2.19 -8.34 -2.17
N LEU A 99 -1.98 -9.53 -1.62
CA LEU A 99 -0.73 -10.29 -1.71
C LEU A 99 -0.21 -10.46 -3.14
N GLN A 100 -1.09 -10.78 -4.10
CA GLN A 100 -0.67 -10.98 -5.49
C GLN A 100 -0.19 -9.67 -6.12
N ILE A 101 -0.90 -8.55 -5.88
CA ILE A 101 -0.49 -7.23 -6.37
C ILE A 101 0.76 -6.75 -5.65
N LEU A 102 0.88 -7.01 -4.33
CA LEU A 102 2.12 -6.72 -3.59
C LEU A 102 3.34 -7.39 -4.24
N ARG A 103 3.25 -8.67 -4.57
CA ARG A 103 4.33 -9.39 -5.26
C ARG A 103 4.68 -8.77 -6.61
N LEU A 104 3.67 -8.38 -7.38
CA LEU A 104 3.89 -7.68 -8.65
C LEU A 104 4.61 -6.35 -8.46
N THR A 105 4.21 -5.56 -7.47
CA THR A 105 4.86 -4.26 -7.19
C THR A 105 6.28 -4.43 -6.67
N LEU A 106 6.54 -5.42 -5.81
CA LEU A 106 7.89 -5.75 -5.34
C LEU A 106 8.80 -6.16 -6.51
N ALA A 107 8.33 -7.03 -7.40
CA ALA A 107 9.07 -7.46 -8.58
C ALA A 107 9.36 -6.30 -9.55
N ALA A 108 8.52 -5.27 -9.56
CA ALA A 108 8.65 -4.08 -10.39
C ALA A 108 9.45 -2.93 -9.73
N GLY A 109 10.13 -3.17 -8.60
CA GLY A 109 11.00 -2.18 -7.97
C GLY A 109 10.28 -1.23 -7.02
N ALA A 110 9.37 -1.74 -6.21
CA ALA A 110 8.73 -0.94 -5.17
C ALA A 110 9.76 -0.35 -4.19
N ASP A 111 9.62 0.93 -3.87
CA ASP A 111 10.44 1.61 -2.87
C ASP A 111 10.04 1.18 -1.46
N LEU A 112 10.84 0.32 -0.85
CA LEU A 112 10.62 -0.22 0.49
C LEU A 112 10.67 0.84 1.60
N LYS A 113 11.27 2.01 1.33
CA LYS A 113 11.34 3.15 2.26
C LYS A 113 10.17 4.11 2.10
N SER A 114 9.35 3.93 1.05
CA SER A 114 8.16 4.75 0.83
C SER A 114 7.20 4.64 2.01
N THR A 115 6.59 5.77 2.39
CA THR A 115 5.67 5.84 3.53
C THR A 115 4.33 6.43 3.14
N ASN A 116 3.27 6.01 3.82
CA ASN A 116 1.93 6.56 3.71
C ASN A 116 1.79 7.91 4.46
N ARG A 117 0.58 8.49 4.48
CA ARG A 117 0.28 9.76 5.17
C ARG A 117 0.57 9.75 6.68
N TYR A 118 0.67 8.58 7.30
CA TYR A 118 1.03 8.44 8.73
C TYR A 118 2.54 8.19 8.93
N GLY A 119 3.32 8.23 7.87
CA GLY A 119 4.76 7.95 7.93
C GLY A 119 5.08 6.45 8.08
N GLY A 120 4.11 5.56 7.91
CA GLY A 120 4.31 4.11 8.00
C GLY A 120 4.68 3.50 6.64
N THR A 121 5.66 2.59 6.62
CA THR A 121 5.95 1.72 5.47
C THR A 121 4.81 0.72 5.25
N ALA A 122 4.85 -0.05 4.15
CA ALA A 122 3.84 -1.07 3.88
C ALA A 122 3.70 -2.14 4.97
N LEU A 123 4.77 -2.39 5.75
CA LEU A 123 4.80 -3.40 6.81
C LEU A 123 3.91 -3.03 8.00
N ILE A 124 3.88 -1.76 8.38
CA ILE A 124 3.15 -1.27 9.57
C ILE A 124 1.65 -1.55 9.46
N PRO A 125 0.92 -1.05 8.45
CA PRO A 125 -0.51 -1.35 8.33
C PRO A 125 -0.80 -2.82 8.00
N ALA A 126 0.11 -3.54 7.33
CA ALA A 126 -0.04 -4.98 7.12
C ALA A 126 -0.06 -5.73 8.47
N ALA A 127 0.80 -5.34 9.40
CA ALA A 127 0.85 -5.90 10.75
C ALA A 127 -0.40 -5.53 11.58
N HIS A 128 -0.83 -4.27 11.51
CA HIS A 128 -2.06 -3.78 12.15
C HIS A 128 -3.30 -4.61 11.75
N TYR A 129 -3.51 -4.80 10.44
CA TYR A 129 -4.72 -5.47 9.94
C TYR A 129 -4.64 -7.01 9.94
N GLY A 130 -3.59 -7.59 10.49
CA GLY A 130 -3.47 -9.05 10.62
C GLY A 130 -3.18 -9.78 9.31
N HIS A 131 -2.59 -9.11 8.30
CA HIS A 131 -2.29 -9.69 6.99
C HIS A 131 -1.02 -10.55 7.01
N VAL A 132 -1.09 -11.73 7.64
CA VAL A 132 0.05 -12.61 7.90
C VAL A 132 0.92 -12.88 6.68
N GLU A 133 0.32 -13.29 5.55
CA GLU A 133 1.08 -13.64 4.35
C GLU A 133 1.72 -12.41 3.69
N THR A 134 1.07 -11.24 3.79
CA THR A 134 1.63 -9.97 3.34
C THR A 134 2.84 -9.57 4.17
N VAL A 135 2.75 -9.69 5.51
CA VAL A 135 3.88 -9.47 6.42
C VAL A 135 5.02 -10.44 6.10
N ARG A 136 4.72 -11.73 5.93
CA ARG A 136 5.72 -12.74 5.56
C ARG A 136 6.44 -12.39 4.25
N GLU A 137 5.71 -11.92 3.24
CA GLU A 137 6.30 -11.53 1.96
C GLU A 137 7.19 -10.28 2.09
N LEU A 138 6.73 -9.26 2.81
CA LEU A 138 7.51 -8.04 3.07
C LEU A 138 8.80 -8.34 3.84
N LEU A 139 8.76 -9.24 4.84
CA LEU A 139 9.92 -9.61 5.63
C LEU A 139 10.99 -10.42 4.87
N LYS A 140 10.70 -10.93 3.67
CA LYS A 140 11.72 -11.50 2.77
C LYS A 140 12.58 -10.44 2.08
N THR A 141 12.16 -9.19 2.12
CA THR A 141 12.83 -8.05 1.49
C THR A 141 13.78 -7.35 2.48
N ALA A 142 14.41 -6.27 2.03
CA ALA A 142 15.22 -5.39 2.89
C ALA A 142 14.39 -4.31 3.60
N ILE A 143 13.07 -4.51 3.78
CA ILE A 143 12.24 -3.54 4.50
C ILE A 143 12.72 -3.37 5.95
N ASP A 144 12.74 -2.14 6.42
CA ASP A 144 13.13 -1.83 7.81
C ASP A 144 12.02 -2.31 8.76
N VAL A 145 12.33 -3.37 9.53
CA VAL A 145 11.41 -3.98 10.49
C VAL A 145 11.12 -3.07 11.68
N ASP A 146 12.06 -2.18 12.00
CA ASP A 146 11.97 -1.25 13.13
C ASP A 146 11.62 0.17 12.72
N HIS A 147 11.17 0.38 11.47
CA HIS A 147 10.70 1.69 11.02
C HIS A 147 9.64 2.23 11.97
N VAL A 148 9.81 3.49 12.40
CA VAL A 148 8.90 4.17 13.33
C VAL A 148 8.05 5.17 12.54
N ASN A 149 6.73 5.08 12.64
CA ASN A 149 5.81 6.01 12.00
C ASN A 149 5.64 7.32 12.82
N ARG A 150 4.80 8.24 12.34
CA ARG A 150 4.56 9.53 12.99
C ARG A 150 3.87 9.44 14.35
N LEU A 151 3.27 8.27 14.67
CA LEU A 151 2.66 7.99 15.98
C LEU A 151 3.68 7.47 16.99
N GLY A 152 4.94 7.27 16.57
CA GLY A 152 5.98 6.67 17.40
C GLY A 152 5.89 5.14 17.45
N TRP A 153 5.23 4.48 16.49
CA TRP A 153 4.98 3.04 16.51
C TRP A 153 5.70 2.31 15.38
N THR A 154 6.26 1.16 15.73
CA THR A 154 6.77 0.16 14.78
C THR A 154 5.66 -0.78 14.35
N ALA A 155 5.95 -1.65 13.37
CA ALA A 155 5.03 -2.74 12.98
C ALA A 155 4.74 -3.69 14.18
N LEU A 156 5.72 -3.92 15.05
CA LEU A 156 5.54 -4.72 16.27
C LEU A 156 4.56 -4.05 17.24
N LEU A 157 4.72 -2.76 17.49
CA LEU A 157 3.81 -2.00 18.35
C LEU A 157 2.40 -1.92 17.76
N GLU A 158 2.24 -1.67 16.45
CA GLU A 158 0.89 -1.64 15.84
C GLU A 158 0.19 -2.99 15.91
N ALA A 159 0.90 -4.10 15.68
CA ALA A 159 0.33 -5.45 15.83
C ALA A 159 -0.19 -5.72 17.25
N ILE A 160 0.48 -5.16 18.26
CA ILE A 160 0.10 -5.33 19.67
C ILE A 160 -1.01 -4.34 20.07
N ILE A 161 -0.83 -3.05 19.76
CA ILE A 161 -1.69 -1.97 20.23
C ILE A 161 -3.05 -1.98 19.51
N LEU A 162 -3.06 -2.20 18.21
CA LEU A 162 -4.24 -2.14 17.37
C LEU A 162 -4.79 -3.52 17.01
N GLY A 163 -3.97 -4.57 17.19
CA GLY A 163 -4.38 -5.95 16.99
C GLY A 163 -5.26 -6.48 18.12
N ASP A 164 -5.98 -7.55 17.84
CA ASP A 164 -6.88 -8.24 18.79
C ASP A 164 -6.15 -9.28 19.68
N GLY A 165 -4.84 -9.48 19.48
CA GLY A 165 -4.06 -10.52 20.17
C GLY A 165 -4.40 -11.96 19.75
N GLY A 166 -5.26 -12.13 18.75
CA GLY A 166 -5.66 -13.42 18.20
C GLY A 166 -4.55 -14.11 17.38
N PRO A 167 -4.85 -15.27 16.77
CA PRO A 167 -3.85 -16.09 16.08
C PRO A 167 -3.07 -15.35 15.00
N ALA A 168 -3.73 -14.49 14.22
CA ALA A 168 -3.08 -13.73 13.15
C ALA A 168 -2.04 -12.74 13.71
N HIS A 169 -2.42 -11.93 14.71
CA HIS A 169 -1.49 -10.97 15.32
C HIS A 169 -0.39 -11.66 16.11
N THR A 170 -0.68 -12.76 16.82
CA THR A 170 0.33 -13.57 17.51
C THR A 170 1.36 -14.11 16.50
N GLN A 171 0.92 -14.61 15.35
CA GLN A 171 1.82 -15.09 14.29
C GLN A 171 2.65 -13.94 13.68
N ILE A 172 2.04 -12.76 13.47
CA ILE A 172 2.75 -11.57 12.98
C ILE A 172 3.84 -11.15 13.96
N VAL A 173 3.54 -11.08 15.25
CA VAL A 173 4.54 -10.75 16.29
C VAL A 173 5.69 -11.75 16.24
N GLN A 174 5.41 -13.06 16.13
CA GLN A 174 6.45 -14.06 15.97
C GLN A 174 7.32 -13.82 14.73
N LEU A 175 6.71 -13.56 13.57
CA LEU A 175 7.44 -13.27 12.32
C LEU A 175 8.33 -12.03 12.43
N LEU A 176 7.84 -10.96 13.08
CA LEU A 176 8.62 -9.74 13.30
C LEU A 176 9.81 -10.00 14.23
N VAL A 177 9.59 -10.74 15.32
CA VAL A 177 10.65 -11.12 16.27
C VAL A 177 11.69 -12.01 15.59
N ASP A 178 11.28 -13.02 14.83
CA ASP A 178 12.18 -13.91 14.08
C ASP A 178 13.02 -13.14 13.04
N ARG A 179 12.47 -12.03 12.52
CA ARG A 179 13.18 -11.15 11.58
C ARG A 179 14.09 -10.13 12.28
N GLY A 180 14.14 -10.15 13.62
CA GLY A 180 15.03 -9.31 14.43
C GLY A 180 14.43 -7.97 14.86
N ALA A 181 13.11 -7.84 14.91
CA ALA A 181 12.47 -6.63 15.47
C ALA A 181 12.96 -6.37 16.90
N ARG A 182 13.28 -5.12 17.21
CA ARG A 182 13.74 -4.71 18.53
C ARG A 182 12.59 -4.71 19.54
N VAL A 183 12.49 -5.80 20.31
CA VAL A 183 11.41 -6.03 21.28
C VAL A 183 11.38 -5.04 22.47
N GLN A 184 12.43 -4.21 22.62
CA GLN A 184 12.52 -3.16 23.65
C GLN A 184 12.26 -1.76 23.12
N LEU A 185 12.02 -1.60 21.81
CA LEU A 185 11.75 -0.28 21.22
C LEU A 185 10.38 0.19 21.68
N ALA A 186 10.38 1.11 22.65
CA ALA A 186 9.18 1.68 23.24
C ALA A 186 8.52 2.70 22.28
N ASP A 187 7.24 2.98 22.53
CA ASP A 187 6.52 4.06 21.88
C ASP A 187 6.97 5.46 22.38
N ALA A 188 6.34 6.52 21.84
CA ALA A 188 6.65 7.89 22.21
C ALA A 188 6.38 8.24 23.70
N GLN A 189 5.62 7.40 24.40
CA GLN A 189 5.34 7.52 25.83
C GLN A 189 6.27 6.66 26.69
N GLY A 190 7.24 5.98 26.09
CA GLY A 190 8.18 5.10 26.77
C GLY A 190 7.60 3.73 27.15
N VAL A 191 6.42 3.35 26.61
CA VAL A 191 5.79 2.06 26.89
C VAL A 191 6.34 1.01 25.96
N THR A 192 6.88 -0.08 26.53
CA THR A 192 7.48 -1.17 25.75
C THR A 192 6.43 -2.08 25.10
N PRO A 193 6.77 -2.81 24.03
CA PRO A 193 5.88 -3.82 23.43
C PRO A 193 5.37 -4.84 24.46
N LEU A 194 6.23 -5.29 25.39
CA LEU A 194 5.82 -6.23 26.45
C LEU A 194 4.82 -5.60 27.42
N ALA A 195 5.03 -4.33 27.81
CA ALA A 195 4.11 -3.64 28.71
C ALA A 195 2.72 -3.49 28.07
N HIS A 196 2.64 -3.12 26.77
CA HIS A 196 1.39 -3.09 26.02
C HIS A 196 0.70 -4.47 25.96
N ALA A 197 1.45 -5.53 25.66
CA ALA A 197 0.89 -6.90 25.58
C ALA A 197 0.34 -7.37 26.94
N LEU A 198 1.04 -7.05 28.04
CA LEU A 198 0.59 -7.35 29.41
C LEU A 198 -0.71 -6.61 29.76
N GLN A 199 -0.74 -5.30 29.51
CA GLN A 199 -1.94 -4.46 29.75
C GLN A 199 -3.18 -4.94 29.00
N ARG A 200 -2.98 -5.53 27.82
CA ARG A 200 -4.05 -6.05 26.94
C ARG A 200 -4.39 -7.51 27.19
N GLY A 201 -3.69 -8.21 28.10
CA GLY A 201 -3.91 -9.62 28.38
C GLY A 201 -3.56 -10.57 27.21
N GLN A 202 -2.70 -10.14 26.28
CA GLN A 202 -2.32 -10.90 25.08
C GLN A 202 -1.27 -11.98 25.41
N GLN A 203 -1.67 -13.02 26.14
CA GLN A 203 -0.75 -14.00 26.72
C GLN A 203 0.19 -14.69 25.71
N GLY A 204 -0.31 -15.03 24.51
CA GLY A 204 0.53 -15.61 23.45
C GLY A 204 1.65 -14.67 23.01
N ILE A 205 1.35 -13.40 22.86
CA ILE A 205 2.31 -12.35 22.49
C ILE A 205 3.30 -12.11 23.63
N VAL A 206 2.83 -12.04 24.88
CA VAL A 206 3.68 -11.92 26.08
C VAL A 206 4.73 -13.01 26.10
N GLN A 207 4.35 -14.27 25.88
CA GLN A 207 5.30 -15.40 25.85
C GLN A 207 6.34 -15.27 24.74
N ILE A 208 5.95 -14.81 23.55
CA ILE A 208 6.88 -14.59 22.43
C ILE A 208 7.90 -13.52 22.81
N LEU A 209 7.43 -12.37 23.30
CA LEU A 209 8.29 -11.24 23.66
C LEU A 209 9.26 -11.59 24.79
N GLN A 210 8.79 -12.30 25.84
CA GLN A 210 9.65 -12.74 26.95
C GLN A 210 10.74 -13.73 26.49
N ARG A 211 10.40 -14.69 25.63
CA ARG A 211 11.38 -15.59 25.03
C ARG A 211 12.42 -14.86 24.18
N ALA A 212 12.03 -13.75 23.57
CA ALA A 212 12.93 -12.87 22.81
C ALA A 212 13.73 -11.90 23.72
N GLY A 213 13.65 -12.02 25.05
CA GLY A 213 14.40 -11.22 26.01
C GLY A 213 13.76 -9.85 26.33
N ALA A 214 12.50 -9.63 25.97
CA ALA A 214 11.81 -8.42 26.35
C ALA A 214 11.65 -8.30 27.88
N ARG A 215 11.81 -7.08 28.38
CA ARG A 215 11.62 -6.73 29.80
C ARG A 215 10.50 -5.70 29.92
N PRO A 216 9.78 -5.70 31.03
CA PRO A 216 8.74 -4.68 31.28
C PRO A 216 9.27 -3.26 31.24
#